data_9845218237e3474b018dcfdb27ee3471
#
_entry.id   9845218237e3474b018dcfdb27ee3471
#
_cell.length_a   1.000
_cell.length_b   1.000
_cell.length_c   1.000
_cell.angle_alpha   90.00
_cell.angle_beta   90.00
_cell.angle_gamma   90.00
#
_symmetry.space_group_name_H-M   'P 1'
#
loop_
_entity.id
_entity.type
_entity.pdbx_description
1 polymer ?
#
loop_
_entity_poly.entity_id
_entity_poly.type
_entity_poly.pdbx_seq_one_letter_code
_entity_poly.pdbx_strand_id
1 'polypeptide(L)'
;MKNVLFTWRNIILVVFLATSSIVSAAEFHVSDSCKISLLTCSPGNELYSCFGHSGIRVNDPLERVDIVFNYGTFDFERPGFYVNFCRGILIYSLGVDQYFDFENQYIYEQRGLSEQLLNLTTEEKQAIVEFLLTNAQRENRDYRYDFLLDNCATRIRDVFE
;
A
#
# COMPACT_ATOMS: atom_id res chain seq x y z
N MET A 1 -25.39 -57.01 24.09
CA MET A 1 -24.11 -56.39 23.86
C MET A 1 -24.18 -55.47 22.62
N LYS A 2 -24.82 -54.37 22.74
CA LYS A 2 -24.86 -53.29 21.69
C LYS A 2 -24.89 -52.00 22.47
N ASN A 3 -23.87 -51.12 22.35
CA ASN A 3 -23.88 -49.70 22.72
C ASN A 3 -22.57 -49.15 23.25
N VAL A 4 -21.40 -49.57 22.75
CA VAL A 4 -20.11 -48.97 23.13
C VAL A 4 -19.35 -48.33 21.96
N LEU A 5 -19.81 -48.48 20.73
CA LEU A 5 -19.09 -47.96 19.54
C LEU A 5 -19.53 -46.56 19.07
N PHE A 6 -20.54 -45.93 19.75
CA PHE A 6 -21.10 -44.67 19.31
C PHE A 6 -20.48 -43.43 19.95
N THR A 7 -19.74 -43.57 21.02
CA THR A 7 -19.24 -42.41 21.81
C THR A 7 -17.86 -41.90 21.35
N TRP A 8 -17.03 -42.69 20.74
CA TRP A 8 -15.67 -42.28 20.36
C TRP A 8 -15.61 -41.45 19.08
N ARG A 9 -16.55 -41.65 18.16
CA ARG A 9 -16.60 -40.95 16.87
C ARG A 9 -17.06 -39.46 17.02
N ASN A 10 -17.83 -39.16 18.05
CA ASN A 10 -18.30 -37.81 18.33
C ASN A 10 -17.32 -36.97 19.15
N ILE A 11 -16.43 -37.63 19.93
CA ILE A 11 -15.40 -36.95 20.73
C ILE A 11 -14.27 -36.46 19.82
N ILE A 12 -13.93 -37.17 18.75
CA ILE A 12 -12.87 -36.77 17.81
C ILE A 12 -13.34 -35.55 16.97
N LEU A 13 -14.64 -35.42 16.66
CA LEU A 13 -15.18 -34.31 15.89
C LEU A 13 -15.19 -32.97 16.68
N VAL A 14 -15.36 -33.05 17.99
CA VAL A 14 -15.42 -31.85 18.87
C VAL A 14 -14.01 -31.30 19.17
N VAL A 15 -12.98 -32.15 19.21
CA VAL A 15 -11.58 -31.72 19.45
C VAL A 15 -10.99 -31.02 18.21
N PHE A 16 -11.45 -31.32 17.00
CA PHE A 16 -10.94 -30.69 15.77
C PHE A 16 -11.51 -29.28 15.50
N LEU A 17 -12.59 -28.89 16.19
CA LEU A 17 -13.22 -27.59 16.04
C LEU A 17 -12.70 -26.52 17.03
N ALA A 18 -11.82 -26.87 17.95
CA ALA A 18 -11.34 -25.96 19.01
C ALA A 18 -9.97 -25.32 18.75
N THR A 19 -9.31 -25.62 17.61
CA THR A 19 -8.08 -24.93 17.21
C THR A 19 -8.37 -23.89 16.14
N SER A 20 -9.26 -22.96 16.42
CA SER A 20 -9.27 -21.68 15.75
C SER A 20 -8.00 -20.94 16.17
N SER A 21 -6.91 -21.12 15.45
CA SER A 21 -5.73 -20.29 15.59
C SER A 21 -6.20 -18.87 15.30
N ILE A 22 -6.31 -18.06 16.34
CA ILE A 22 -6.41 -16.60 16.19
C ILE A 22 -5.06 -16.22 15.56
N VAL A 23 -5.03 -16.10 14.23
CA VAL A 23 -3.94 -15.43 13.53
C VAL A 23 -4.11 -13.96 13.94
N SER A 24 -3.43 -13.57 15.02
CA SER A 24 -3.23 -12.17 15.32
C SER A 24 -2.43 -11.62 14.14
N ALA A 25 -3.02 -10.73 13.37
CA ALA A 25 -2.25 -9.93 12.43
C ALA A 25 -1.16 -9.23 13.27
N ALA A 26 0.10 -9.50 12.95
CA ALA A 26 1.20 -8.81 13.62
C ALA A 26 1.02 -7.33 13.32
N GLU A 27 0.78 -6.56 14.38
CA GLU A 27 0.69 -5.11 14.30
C GLU A 27 2.08 -4.59 13.93
N PHE A 28 2.20 -3.90 12.81
CA PHE A 28 3.48 -3.35 12.38
C PHE A 28 3.80 -2.13 13.26
N HIS A 29 4.90 -2.21 14.02
CA HIS A 29 5.41 -1.11 14.81
C HIS A 29 6.59 -0.46 14.13
N VAL A 30 6.55 0.88 14.00
CA VAL A 30 7.70 1.65 13.52
C VAL A 30 8.76 1.75 14.63
N SER A 31 10.03 1.59 14.26
CA SER A 31 11.13 1.80 15.20
C SER A 31 11.45 3.30 15.34
N ASP A 32 12.22 3.65 16.38
CA ASP A 32 12.72 5.02 16.56
C ASP A 32 13.61 5.49 15.41
N SER A 33 14.23 4.57 14.66
CA SER A 33 15.03 4.86 13.48
C SER A 33 14.23 5.02 12.19
N CYS A 34 12.92 4.77 12.25
CA CYS A 34 12.02 4.93 11.10
C CYS A 34 12.07 6.37 10.58
N LYS A 35 12.17 6.50 9.27
CA LYS A 35 12.12 7.76 8.53
C LYS A 35 10.97 7.73 7.55
N ILE A 36 10.18 8.79 7.52
CA ILE A 36 9.15 9.00 6.50
C ILE A 36 9.57 10.19 5.67
N SER A 37 9.54 10.02 4.36
CA SER A 37 9.96 11.03 3.40
C SER A 37 8.92 11.20 2.30
N LEU A 38 8.77 12.45 1.83
CA LEU A 38 8.08 12.77 0.61
C LEU A 38 9.04 12.64 -0.57
N LEU A 39 8.69 11.81 -1.53
CA LEU A 39 9.38 11.70 -2.81
C LEU A 39 8.69 12.58 -3.85
N THR A 40 9.48 13.34 -4.60
CA THR A 40 9.02 14.15 -5.73
C THR A 40 9.78 13.73 -6.98
N CYS A 41 9.05 13.29 -7.98
CA CYS A 41 9.58 12.78 -9.24
C CYS A 41 9.37 13.81 -10.35
N SER A 42 10.43 14.11 -11.12
CA SER A 42 10.33 15.06 -12.22
C SER A 42 9.38 14.57 -13.33
N PRO A 43 8.82 15.47 -14.13
CA PRO A 43 8.06 15.09 -15.33
C PRO A 43 8.84 14.16 -16.25
N GLY A 44 8.11 13.29 -16.95
CA GLY A 44 8.62 12.42 -18.00
C GLY A 44 8.05 12.81 -19.36
N ASN A 45 8.43 12.05 -20.39
CA ASN A 45 8.04 12.32 -21.78
C ASN A 45 6.69 11.69 -22.14
N GLU A 46 6.23 10.72 -21.36
CA GLU A 46 4.96 10.05 -21.61
C GLU A 46 3.77 10.88 -21.09
N LEU A 47 2.62 10.77 -21.74
CA LEU A 47 1.43 11.55 -21.40
C LEU A 47 1.03 11.43 -19.93
N TYR A 48 1.13 10.21 -19.36
CA TYR A 48 0.78 9.95 -17.95
C TYR A 48 1.83 10.45 -16.95
N SER A 49 3.04 10.76 -17.40
CA SER A 49 4.15 11.22 -16.55
C SER A 49 4.49 12.71 -16.71
N CYS A 50 3.80 13.43 -17.63
CA CYS A 50 4.13 14.82 -17.98
C CYS A 50 3.96 15.83 -16.84
N PHE A 51 3.22 15.50 -15.78
CA PHE A 51 3.01 16.37 -14.60
C PHE A 51 3.92 16.01 -13.43
N GLY A 52 4.84 15.05 -13.61
CA GLY A 52 5.62 14.52 -12.51
C GLY A 52 4.82 13.55 -11.65
N HIS A 53 5.35 13.24 -10.47
CA HIS A 53 4.73 12.30 -9.56
C HIS A 53 5.19 12.53 -8.13
N SER A 54 4.45 11.99 -7.14
CA SER A 54 4.85 12.02 -5.74
C SER A 54 4.53 10.69 -5.06
N GLY A 55 5.36 10.30 -4.09
CA GLY A 55 5.19 9.11 -3.28
C GLY A 55 5.61 9.34 -1.84
N ILE A 56 5.25 8.43 -0.94
CA ILE A 56 5.68 8.44 0.46
C ILE A 56 6.62 7.26 0.68
N ARG A 57 7.87 7.54 1.04
CA ARG A 57 8.83 6.50 1.43
C ARG A 57 8.76 6.28 2.93
N VAL A 58 8.71 5.01 3.32
CA VAL A 58 8.90 4.54 4.70
C VAL A 58 10.18 3.71 4.73
N ASN A 59 11.19 4.22 5.43
CA ASN A 59 12.46 3.55 5.62
C ASN A 59 12.68 3.26 7.11
N ASP A 60 12.61 1.99 7.48
CA ASP A 60 12.89 1.52 8.84
C ASP A 60 14.02 0.47 8.79
N PRO A 61 15.28 0.89 9.03
CA PRO A 61 16.42 0.00 8.94
C PRO A 61 16.42 -1.14 9.97
N LEU A 62 15.80 -0.95 11.15
CA LEU A 62 15.72 -1.98 12.18
C LEU A 62 14.75 -3.08 11.79
N GLU A 63 13.61 -2.72 11.19
CA GLU A 63 12.61 -3.65 10.66
C GLU A 63 12.95 -4.14 9.24
N ARG A 64 14.05 -3.65 8.64
CA ARG A 64 14.47 -3.96 7.27
C ARG A 64 13.41 -3.61 6.22
N VAL A 65 12.71 -2.52 6.45
CA VAL A 65 11.68 -1.98 5.56
C VAL A 65 12.24 -0.77 4.83
N ASP A 66 12.10 -0.76 3.51
CA ASP A 66 12.40 0.40 2.66
C ASP A 66 11.45 0.36 1.45
N ILE A 67 10.28 0.94 1.64
CA ILE A 67 9.17 0.86 0.69
C ILE A 67 8.64 2.25 0.34
N VAL A 68 7.99 2.33 -0.82
CA VAL A 68 7.30 3.53 -1.30
C VAL A 68 5.82 3.23 -1.46
N PHE A 69 5.00 4.03 -0.81
CA PHE A 69 3.57 4.09 -1.07
C PHE A 69 3.31 5.04 -2.23
N ASN A 70 2.79 4.49 -3.32
CA ASN A 70 2.72 5.11 -4.62
C ASN A 70 1.24 5.23 -5.05
N TYR A 71 0.60 6.37 -4.75
CA TYR A 71 -0.74 6.66 -5.25
C TYR A 71 -0.69 6.98 -6.74
N GLY A 72 -1.70 6.50 -7.48
CA GLY A 72 -1.79 6.78 -8.92
C GLY A 72 -1.23 5.69 -9.82
N THR A 73 -0.99 4.50 -9.28
CA THR A 73 -0.70 3.32 -10.11
C THR A 73 -1.97 2.88 -10.85
N PHE A 74 -1.82 2.39 -12.07
CA PHE A 74 -2.93 1.89 -12.88
C PHE A 74 -2.52 0.64 -13.63
N ASP A 75 -3.51 -0.19 -13.94
CA ASP A 75 -3.32 -1.48 -14.59
C ASP A 75 -4.07 -1.50 -15.93
N PHE A 76 -3.31 -1.50 -17.01
CA PHE A 76 -3.84 -1.60 -18.38
C PHE A 76 -4.51 -2.94 -18.67
N GLU A 77 -4.15 -4.01 -17.95
CA GLU A 77 -4.72 -5.35 -18.12
C GLU A 77 -6.03 -5.52 -17.36
N ARG A 78 -6.41 -4.54 -16.55
CA ARG A 78 -7.68 -4.56 -15.81
C ARG A 78 -8.87 -4.72 -16.75
N PRO A 79 -9.78 -5.68 -16.53
CA PRO A 79 -10.96 -5.86 -17.36
C PRO A 79 -11.77 -4.57 -17.51
N GLY A 80 -12.00 -4.17 -18.76
CA GLY A 80 -12.74 -2.96 -19.07
C GLY A 80 -11.96 -1.64 -18.97
N PHE A 81 -10.64 -1.67 -18.75
CA PHE A 81 -9.80 -0.49 -18.63
C PHE A 81 -10.03 0.50 -19.77
N TYR A 82 -9.91 0.09 -21.03
CA TYR A 82 -10.06 0.98 -22.20
C TYR A 82 -11.47 1.56 -22.32
N VAL A 83 -12.51 0.78 -22.03
CA VAL A 83 -13.89 1.25 -22.05
C VAL A 83 -14.11 2.31 -20.96
N ASN A 84 -13.62 2.07 -19.77
CA ASN A 84 -13.69 3.01 -18.66
C ASN A 84 -12.89 4.28 -18.96
N PHE A 85 -11.67 4.13 -19.50
CA PHE A 85 -10.84 5.25 -19.92
C PHE A 85 -11.57 6.16 -20.93
N CYS A 86 -12.19 5.60 -21.99
CA CYS A 86 -12.97 6.36 -22.96
C CYS A 86 -14.21 7.05 -22.34
N ARG A 87 -14.69 6.56 -21.20
CA ARG A 87 -15.81 7.14 -20.45
C ARG A 87 -15.36 8.16 -19.40
N GLY A 88 -14.06 8.42 -19.26
CA GLY A 88 -13.51 9.25 -18.21
C GLY A 88 -13.61 8.64 -16.80
N ILE A 89 -13.72 7.31 -16.72
CA ILE A 89 -13.71 6.57 -15.46
C ILE A 89 -12.32 5.96 -15.30
N LEU A 90 -11.46 6.67 -14.57
CA LEU A 90 -10.09 6.25 -14.30
C LEU A 90 -10.02 5.64 -12.91
N ILE A 91 -9.82 4.32 -12.84
CA ILE A 91 -9.61 3.64 -11.57
C ILE A 91 -8.10 3.45 -11.39
N TYR A 92 -7.56 4.14 -10.41
CA TYR A 92 -6.18 4.03 -9.99
C TYR A 92 -6.08 3.32 -8.63
N SER A 93 -4.88 2.93 -8.28
CA SER A 93 -4.64 2.18 -7.04
C SER A 93 -3.46 2.77 -6.27
N LEU A 94 -3.43 2.53 -4.97
CA LEU A 94 -2.23 2.67 -4.17
C LEU A 94 -1.36 1.43 -4.39
N GLY A 95 -0.18 1.61 -4.98
CA GLY A 95 0.88 0.62 -5.08
C GLY A 95 1.81 0.69 -3.87
N VAL A 96 2.48 -0.43 -3.58
CA VAL A 96 3.58 -0.48 -2.60
C VAL A 96 4.76 -1.14 -3.28
N ASP A 97 5.82 -0.37 -3.46
CA ASP A 97 7.02 -0.76 -4.18
C ASP A 97 8.22 -0.81 -3.24
N GLN A 98 9.21 -1.67 -3.49
CA GLN A 98 10.51 -1.54 -2.86
C GLN A 98 11.16 -0.23 -3.35
N TYR A 99 11.77 0.54 -2.43
CA TYR A 99 12.41 1.82 -2.81
C TYR A 99 13.46 1.63 -3.90
N PHE A 100 14.25 0.56 -3.83
CA PHE A 100 15.26 0.24 -4.82
C PHE A 100 14.67 0.09 -6.24
N ASP A 101 13.55 -0.59 -6.37
CA ASP A 101 12.89 -0.79 -7.68
C ASP A 101 12.27 0.51 -8.18
N PHE A 102 11.63 1.26 -7.27
CA PHE A 102 11.08 2.58 -7.57
C PHE A 102 12.14 3.55 -8.06
N GLU A 103 13.26 3.68 -7.35
CA GLU A 103 14.38 4.56 -7.72
C GLU A 103 14.98 4.16 -9.08
N ASN A 104 15.23 2.85 -9.30
CA ASN A 104 15.79 2.34 -10.55
C ASN A 104 14.91 2.64 -11.76
N GLN A 105 13.60 2.63 -11.61
CA GLN A 105 12.68 3.02 -12.68
C GLN A 105 12.95 4.47 -13.11
N TYR A 106 13.07 5.41 -12.16
CA TYR A 106 13.33 6.83 -12.50
C TYR A 106 14.73 7.04 -13.07
N ILE A 107 15.73 6.30 -12.60
CA ILE A 107 17.08 6.31 -13.18
C ILE A 107 17.03 5.84 -14.64
N TYR A 108 16.34 4.71 -14.92
CA TYR A 108 16.20 4.18 -16.27
C TYR A 108 15.48 5.16 -17.21
N GLU A 109 14.44 5.83 -16.71
CA GLU A 109 13.68 6.84 -17.45
C GLU A 109 14.43 8.19 -17.54
N GLN A 110 15.62 8.33 -16.95
CA GLN A 110 16.39 9.57 -16.87
C GLN A 110 15.60 10.74 -16.24
N ARG A 111 14.79 10.45 -15.25
CA ARG A 111 13.96 11.41 -14.51
C ARG A 111 14.58 11.71 -13.15
N GLY A 112 14.44 12.94 -12.70
CA GLY A 112 14.90 13.35 -11.37
C GLY A 112 14.00 12.79 -10.27
N LEU A 113 14.62 12.37 -9.17
CA LEU A 113 13.96 11.97 -7.93
C LEU A 113 14.54 12.82 -6.79
N SER A 114 13.69 13.53 -6.07
CA SER A 114 14.04 14.33 -4.90
C SER A 114 13.36 13.76 -3.67
N GLU A 115 14.07 13.68 -2.55
CA GLU A 115 13.58 13.20 -1.27
C GLU A 115 13.60 14.31 -0.23
N GLN A 116 12.47 14.49 0.46
CA GLN A 116 12.34 15.40 1.60
C GLN A 116 12.00 14.61 2.84
N LEU A 117 12.93 14.51 3.78
CA LEU A 117 12.69 13.91 5.09
C LEU A 117 11.70 14.77 5.89
N LEU A 118 10.69 14.12 6.45
CA LEU A 118 9.68 14.77 7.29
C LEU A 118 10.09 14.73 8.77
N ASN A 119 9.87 15.83 9.45
CA ASN A 119 10.16 15.93 10.89
C ASN A 119 8.92 15.54 11.70
N LEU A 120 8.80 14.25 12.00
CA LEU A 120 7.64 13.63 12.65
C LEU A 120 8.07 12.95 13.95
N THR A 121 7.17 12.95 14.95
CA THR A 121 7.31 12.13 16.15
C THR A 121 7.12 10.64 15.86
N THR A 122 7.50 9.76 16.76
CA THR A 122 7.31 8.31 16.58
C THR A 122 5.81 7.96 16.49
N GLU A 123 4.97 8.64 17.26
CA GLU A 123 3.51 8.46 17.25
C GLU A 123 2.90 8.88 15.90
N GLU A 124 3.33 10.01 15.34
CA GLU A 124 2.88 10.47 14.02
C GLU A 124 3.33 9.51 12.92
N LYS A 125 4.57 9.01 12.97
CA LYS A 125 5.05 8.00 12.03
C LYS A 125 4.21 6.71 12.09
N GLN A 126 3.91 6.24 13.30
CA GLN A 126 3.08 5.06 13.51
C GLN A 126 1.69 5.26 12.89
N ALA A 127 1.03 6.39 13.18
CA ALA A 127 -0.30 6.70 12.63
C ALA A 127 -0.30 6.76 11.11
N ILE A 128 0.71 7.41 10.51
CA ILE A 128 0.86 7.50 9.05
C ILE A 128 1.04 6.11 8.44
N VAL A 129 1.90 5.27 9.01
CA VAL A 129 2.16 3.92 8.48
C VAL A 129 0.92 3.04 8.59
N GLU A 130 0.19 3.07 9.71
CA GLU A 130 -1.08 2.35 9.88
C GLU A 130 -2.13 2.78 8.85
N PHE A 131 -2.26 4.09 8.63
CA PHE A 131 -3.16 4.63 7.61
C PHE A 131 -2.78 4.15 6.20
N LEU A 132 -1.49 4.21 5.84
CA LEU A 132 -0.99 3.77 4.55
C LEU A 132 -1.17 2.27 4.34
N LEU A 133 -0.87 1.45 5.35
CA LEU A 133 -1.09 0.00 5.31
C LEU A 133 -2.57 -0.36 5.16
N THR A 134 -3.46 0.38 5.85
CA THR A 134 -4.91 0.21 5.71
C THR A 134 -5.38 0.56 4.30
N ASN A 135 -4.88 1.67 3.74
CA ASN A 135 -5.20 2.07 2.36
C ASN A 135 -4.63 1.11 1.31
N ALA A 136 -3.52 0.44 1.59
CA ALA A 136 -2.90 -0.53 0.69
C ALA A 136 -3.63 -1.88 0.64
N GLN A 137 -4.57 -2.14 1.56
CA GLN A 137 -5.38 -3.36 1.55
C GLN A 137 -6.22 -3.44 0.27
N ARG A 138 -6.44 -4.66 -0.20
CA ARG A 138 -7.11 -4.91 -1.49
C ARG A 138 -8.46 -4.22 -1.62
N GLU A 139 -9.23 -4.14 -0.54
CA GLU A 139 -10.55 -3.52 -0.45
C GLU A 139 -10.52 -1.99 -0.47
N ASN A 140 -9.38 -1.36 -0.11
CA ASN A 140 -9.26 0.08 0.09
C ASN A 140 -8.39 0.77 -0.96
N ARG A 141 -7.47 0.03 -1.61
CA ARG A 141 -6.43 0.62 -2.43
C ARG A 141 -6.91 1.26 -3.73
N ASP A 142 -8.06 0.83 -4.25
CA ASP A 142 -8.60 1.32 -5.52
C ASP A 142 -9.42 2.59 -5.30
N TYR A 143 -9.21 3.61 -6.14
CA TYR A 143 -9.96 4.85 -6.08
C TYR A 143 -10.23 5.40 -7.48
N ARG A 144 -11.26 6.25 -7.58
CA ARG A 144 -11.55 6.95 -8.83
C ARG A 144 -10.69 8.19 -8.93
N TYR A 145 -9.74 8.15 -9.84
CA TYR A 145 -8.84 9.27 -10.08
C TYR A 145 -9.58 10.47 -10.67
N ASP A 146 -9.30 11.64 -10.12
CA ASP A 146 -9.71 12.93 -10.67
C ASP A 146 -8.49 13.85 -10.73
N PHE A 147 -8.20 14.38 -11.90
CA PHE A 147 -6.99 15.17 -12.14
C PHE A 147 -6.88 16.40 -11.21
N LEU A 148 -7.98 16.99 -10.81
CA LEU A 148 -8.00 18.19 -9.96
C LEU A 148 -8.27 17.90 -8.49
N LEU A 149 -9.10 16.90 -8.20
CA LEU A 149 -9.67 16.69 -6.88
C LEU A 149 -9.18 15.46 -6.15
N ASP A 150 -8.79 14.39 -6.88
CA ASP A 150 -8.39 13.10 -6.29
C ASP A 150 -7.25 12.45 -7.09
N ASN A 151 -6.03 12.93 -6.86
CA ASN A 151 -4.81 12.52 -7.56
C ASN A 151 -3.70 12.13 -6.56
N CYS A 152 -2.51 11.77 -7.06
CA CYS A 152 -1.39 11.39 -6.19
C CYS A 152 -1.02 12.49 -5.17
N ALA A 153 -1.03 13.76 -5.56
CA ALA A 153 -0.65 14.85 -4.67
C ALA A 153 -1.73 15.13 -3.61
N THR A 154 -3.02 15.11 -4.00
CA THR A 154 -4.12 15.32 -3.04
C THR A 154 -4.23 14.17 -2.06
N ARG A 155 -4.05 12.91 -2.53
CA ARG A 155 -4.03 11.72 -1.66
C ARG A 155 -2.88 11.77 -0.66
N ILE A 156 -1.70 12.23 -1.08
CA ILE A 156 -0.55 12.41 -0.17
C ILE A 156 -0.82 13.53 0.84
N ARG A 157 -1.41 14.65 0.43
CA ARG A 157 -1.82 15.70 1.37
C ARG A 157 -2.74 15.13 2.46
N ASP A 158 -3.76 14.37 2.07
CA ASP A 158 -4.75 13.82 2.97
C ASP A 158 -4.17 12.79 3.97
N VAL A 159 -2.96 12.25 3.71
CA VAL A 159 -2.22 11.42 4.67
C VAL A 159 -1.68 12.26 5.84
N PHE A 160 -1.45 13.57 5.63
CA PHE A 160 -0.83 14.46 6.62
C PHE A 160 -1.83 15.46 7.26
N GLU A 161 -3.08 15.44 6.87
CA GLU A 161 -4.18 16.22 7.47
C GLU A 161 -4.94 15.41 8.52
#